data_b97031cebc720a1029b798ca56071204
#
_entry.id   b97031cebc720a1029b798ca56071204
#
_cell.length_a   1.000
_cell.length_b   1.000
_cell.length_c   1.000
_cell.angle_alpha   90.00
_cell.angle_beta   90.00
_cell.angle_gamma   90.00
#
_symmetry.space_group_name_H-M   'P 1'
#
loop_
_entity.id
_entity.type
_entity.pdbx_description
1 polymer ?
#
loop_
_entity_poly.entity_id
_entity_poly.type
_entity_poly.pdbx_seq_one_letter_code
_entity_poly.pdbx_strand_id
1 'polypeptide(L)'
;MKIRIDHIAKIEGHGGFVGEIIKGDVVQARFMVNEGARLLEGILRDRHYEETSQIAARICGVCPVVHTLTSIKALEAAMGVEVGSETIFLRQLLMLGQLINSHALHLFFFSLADFFGIKDDLKLIKKYPAYTKDALAIREFGNMLVEKIGGRTIHPLAAEIGGFKKWPSKQILLKIKKEAEKVLPGAIRLGKLFAKLKYPDLQTNFNWASVTAL
;
A
#
# COMPACT_ATOMS: atom_id res chain seq x y z
N MET A 1 -17.17 10.34 30.51
CA MET A 1 -16.12 9.29 30.36
C MET A 1 -15.15 9.73 29.28
N LYS A 2 -13.84 9.68 29.56
CA LYS A 2 -12.82 9.97 28.54
C LYS A 2 -12.21 8.67 28.04
N ILE A 3 -12.10 8.54 26.75
CA ILE A 3 -11.42 7.44 26.07
C ILE A 3 -10.18 8.03 25.41
N ARG A 4 -9.02 7.43 25.68
CA ARG A 4 -7.77 7.82 25.04
C ARG A 4 -7.02 6.59 24.58
N ILE A 5 -6.68 6.57 23.30
CA ILE A 5 -5.85 5.56 22.65
C ILE A 5 -4.67 6.30 22.05
N ASP A 6 -3.50 6.19 22.66
CA ASP A 6 -2.31 6.92 22.22
C ASP A 6 -1.71 6.34 20.93
N HIS A 7 -1.83 5.01 20.74
CA HIS A 7 -1.32 4.31 19.57
C HIS A 7 -2.36 3.35 19.03
N ILE A 8 -2.80 3.58 17.80
CA ILE A 8 -3.69 2.68 17.07
C ILE A 8 -2.81 1.65 16.34
N ALA A 9 -3.06 0.37 16.59
CA ALA A 9 -2.35 -0.71 15.91
C ALA A 9 -2.95 -1.00 14.52
N LYS A 10 -2.18 -1.71 13.68
CA LYS A 10 -2.60 -2.20 12.35
C LYS A 10 -2.95 -1.07 11.35
N ILE A 11 -2.37 0.11 11.55
CA ILE A 11 -2.40 1.23 10.60
C ILE A 11 -0.98 1.53 10.13
N GLU A 12 -0.84 2.14 8.97
CA GLU A 12 0.43 2.74 8.57
C GLU A 12 0.52 4.14 9.17
N GLY A 13 1.71 4.47 9.72
CA GLY A 13 1.94 5.72 10.41
C GLY A 13 1.60 5.66 11.91
N HIS A 14 1.61 6.82 12.56
CA HIS A 14 1.35 6.95 13.99
C HIS A 14 0.09 7.78 14.23
N GLY A 15 -0.94 7.12 14.75
CA GLY A 15 -2.19 7.76 15.09
C GLY A 15 -2.68 7.41 16.48
N GLY A 16 -3.46 8.32 17.05
CA GLY A 16 -4.15 8.15 18.31
C GLY A 16 -5.60 8.60 18.22
N PHE A 17 -6.38 8.29 19.23
CA PHE A 17 -7.78 8.69 19.31
C PHE A 17 -8.10 9.24 20.70
N VAL A 18 -8.87 10.33 20.73
CA VAL A 18 -9.45 10.89 21.96
C VAL A 18 -10.95 11.05 21.77
N GLY A 19 -11.72 10.48 22.70
CA GLY A 19 -13.15 10.64 22.78
C GLY A 19 -13.60 11.12 24.14
N GLU A 20 -14.64 11.93 24.20
CA GLU A 20 -15.30 12.34 25.43
C GLU A 20 -16.80 12.11 25.34
N ILE A 21 -17.34 11.39 26.33
CA ILE A 21 -18.76 11.08 26.45
C ILE A 21 -19.28 11.69 27.75
N ILE A 22 -20.30 12.55 27.64
CA ILE A 22 -20.97 13.20 28.78
C ILE A 22 -22.45 12.83 28.73
N LYS A 23 -22.94 12.25 29.82
CA LYS A 23 -24.37 11.82 29.98
C LYS A 23 -24.88 10.93 28.84
N GLY A 24 -24.00 10.11 28.22
CA GLY A 24 -24.35 9.22 27.12
C GLY A 24 -24.10 9.80 25.72
N ASP A 25 -23.88 11.10 25.60
CA ASP A 25 -23.64 11.77 24.33
C ASP A 25 -22.14 11.91 24.05
N VAL A 26 -21.73 11.68 22.82
CA VAL A 26 -20.36 11.94 22.36
C VAL A 26 -20.19 13.43 22.11
N VAL A 27 -19.50 14.12 23.02
CA VAL A 27 -19.26 15.57 22.92
C VAL A 27 -17.98 15.90 22.17
N GLN A 28 -17.03 14.95 22.13
CA GLN A 28 -15.80 15.08 21.35
C GLN A 28 -15.35 13.71 20.85
N ALA A 29 -14.96 13.68 19.56
CA ALA A 29 -14.23 12.57 18.96
C ALA A 29 -13.16 13.15 18.03
N ARG A 30 -11.88 12.84 18.28
CA ARG A 30 -10.77 13.37 17.50
C ARG A 30 -9.72 12.31 17.26
N PHE A 31 -9.33 12.16 16.00
CA PHE A 31 -8.15 11.41 15.60
C PHE A 31 -6.92 12.32 15.72
N MET A 32 -5.85 11.79 16.28
CA MET A 32 -4.57 12.49 16.42
C MET A 32 -3.56 11.88 15.49
N VAL A 33 -2.96 12.69 14.63
CA VAL A 33 -1.83 12.30 13.78
C VAL A 33 -0.55 12.70 14.51
N ASN A 34 0.29 11.73 14.84
CA ASN A 34 1.52 11.91 15.62
C ASN A 34 2.77 11.88 14.72
N GLU A 35 2.65 12.36 13.49
CA GLU A 35 3.74 12.36 12.51
C GLU A 35 4.16 13.78 12.10
N GLY A 36 5.45 13.93 11.83
CA GLY A 36 6.04 15.19 11.37
C GLY A 36 5.87 15.41 9.85
N ALA A 37 4.63 15.45 9.33
CA ALA A 37 4.34 15.53 7.90
C ALA A 37 5.09 16.67 7.17
N ARG A 38 5.26 17.81 7.82
CA ARG A 38 5.95 19.00 7.25
C ARG A 38 7.46 18.87 7.16
N LEU A 39 8.08 17.89 7.82
CA LEU A 39 9.53 17.68 7.71
C LEU A 39 9.93 17.31 6.30
N LEU A 40 9.09 16.60 5.55
CA LEU A 40 9.36 16.24 4.16
C LEU A 40 9.38 17.42 3.22
N GLU A 41 8.46 18.37 3.39
CA GLU A 41 8.47 19.63 2.62
C GLU A 41 9.78 20.40 2.87
N GLY A 42 10.25 20.43 4.12
CA GLY A 42 11.53 21.05 4.48
C GLY A 42 12.74 20.33 3.89
N ILE A 43 12.73 19.00 3.87
CA ILE A 43 13.84 18.21 3.31
C ILE A 43 13.94 18.39 1.79
N LEU A 44 12.82 18.58 1.09
CA LEU A 44 12.79 18.73 -0.37
C LEU A 44 13.20 20.13 -0.86
N ARG A 45 13.17 21.14 0.01
CA ARG A 45 13.60 22.50 -0.37
C ARG A 45 15.09 22.52 -0.72
N ASP A 46 15.42 23.24 -1.78
CA ASP A 46 16.78 23.43 -2.28
C ASP A 46 17.52 22.13 -2.67
N ARG A 47 16.73 21.02 -2.85
CA ARG A 47 17.26 19.78 -3.39
C ARG A 47 17.21 19.75 -4.90
N HIS A 48 18.16 19.02 -5.49
CA HIS A 48 18.14 18.75 -6.91
C HIS A 48 16.92 17.91 -7.26
N TYR A 49 16.20 18.24 -8.33
CA TYR A 49 14.96 17.57 -8.70
C TYR A 49 15.10 16.05 -8.86
N GLU A 50 16.28 15.56 -9.27
CA GLU A 50 16.57 14.13 -9.41
C GLU A 50 16.57 13.37 -8.07
N GLU A 51 16.81 14.06 -6.93
CA GLU A 51 16.78 13.46 -5.61
C GLU A 51 15.34 13.28 -5.08
N THR A 52 14.40 14.05 -5.63
CA THR A 52 13.02 14.16 -5.11
C THR A 52 12.33 12.80 -5.00
N SER A 53 12.41 11.96 -6.04
CA SER A 53 11.74 10.67 -6.05
C SER A 53 12.32 9.69 -5.01
N GLN A 54 13.62 9.75 -4.78
CA GLN A 54 14.30 8.90 -3.79
C GLN A 54 13.99 9.36 -2.35
N ILE A 55 13.91 10.67 -2.12
CA ILE A 55 13.52 11.25 -0.83
C ILE A 55 12.06 10.94 -0.55
N ALA A 56 11.16 11.20 -1.51
CA ALA A 56 9.74 10.93 -1.40
C ALA A 56 9.45 9.44 -1.12
N ALA A 57 10.18 8.51 -1.73
CA ALA A 57 10.05 7.08 -1.46
C ALA A 57 10.29 6.73 0.03
N ARG A 58 11.08 7.53 0.76
CA ARG A 58 11.40 7.29 2.18
C ARG A 58 10.30 7.70 3.14
N ILE A 59 9.24 8.34 2.67
CA ILE A 59 8.06 8.67 3.47
C ILE A 59 7.48 7.40 4.11
N CYS A 60 7.50 6.29 3.37
CA CYS A 60 6.81 5.08 3.79
C CYS A 60 7.58 3.82 3.34
N GLY A 61 7.72 2.86 4.24
CA GLY A 61 8.32 1.56 3.95
C GLY A 61 7.36 0.56 3.29
N VAL A 62 6.06 0.77 3.43
CA VAL A 62 5.01 -0.11 2.89
C VAL A 62 4.54 0.36 1.51
N CYS A 63 4.51 1.67 1.26
CA CYS A 63 4.00 2.26 0.01
C CYS A 63 5.03 3.09 -0.78
N PRO A 64 6.32 2.72 -0.84
CA PRO A 64 7.35 3.52 -1.50
C PRO A 64 7.15 3.68 -3.00
N VAL A 65 6.53 2.72 -3.68
CA VAL A 65 6.25 2.80 -5.12
C VAL A 65 5.30 3.95 -5.43
N VAL A 66 4.23 4.12 -4.63
CA VAL A 66 3.28 5.23 -4.81
C VAL A 66 4.00 6.56 -4.71
N HIS A 67 4.79 6.76 -3.65
CA HIS A 67 5.53 8.00 -3.44
C HIS A 67 6.55 8.26 -4.57
N THR A 68 7.28 7.23 -5.01
CA THR A 68 8.21 7.32 -6.14
C THR A 68 7.49 7.77 -7.42
N LEU A 69 6.42 7.07 -7.80
CA LEU A 69 5.73 7.34 -9.06
C LEU A 69 4.96 8.67 -9.03
N THR A 70 4.38 9.02 -7.88
CA THR A 70 3.69 10.31 -7.72
C THR A 70 4.66 11.48 -7.86
N SER A 71 5.82 11.40 -7.21
CA SER A 71 6.84 12.46 -7.31
C SER A 71 7.41 12.58 -8.72
N ILE A 72 7.67 11.46 -9.41
CA ILE A 72 8.12 11.46 -10.80
C ILE A 72 7.06 12.11 -11.70
N LYS A 73 5.80 11.74 -11.58
CA LYS A 73 4.72 12.32 -12.38
C LYS A 73 4.52 13.82 -12.12
N ALA A 74 4.68 14.26 -10.87
CA ALA A 74 4.61 15.67 -10.52
C ALA A 74 5.74 16.48 -11.19
N LEU A 75 6.95 15.93 -11.18
CA LEU A 75 8.11 16.56 -11.86
C LEU A 75 7.94 16.56 -13.38
N GLU A 76 7.47 15.47 -13.97
CA GLU A 76 7.18 15.39 -15.41
C GLU A 76 6.15 16.44 -15.82
N ALA A 77 5.07 16.59 -15.04
CA ALA A 77 4.07 17.62 -15.30
C ALA A 77 4.65 19.05 -15.19
N ALA A 78 5.50 19.31 -14.19
CA ALA A 78 6.14 20.60 -14.01
C ALA A 78 7.15 20.93 -15.11
N MET A 79 7.82 19.91 -15.69
CA MET A 79 8.85 20.06 -16.72
C MET A 79 8.29 19.90 -18.15
N GLY A 80 7.02 19.59 -18.32
CA GLY A 80 6.42 19.31 -19.63
C GLY A 80 6.95 18.02 -20.30
N VAL A 81 7.37 17.04 -19.50
CA VAL A 81 7.91 15.76 -20.01
C VAL A 81 6.78 14.78 -20.23
N GLU A 82 6.60 14.32 -21.46
CA GLU A 82 5.67 13.26 -21.84
C GLU A 82 6.40 11.92 -21.94
N VAL A 83 5.71 10.84 -21.55
CA VAL A 83 6.26 9.48 -21.57
C VAL A 83 5.46 8.56 -22.50
N GLY A 84 6.15 7.63 -23.14
CA GLY A 84 5.53 6.66 -24.04
C GLY A 84 4.70 5.60 -23.29
N SER A 85 3.85 4.90 -24.05
CA SER A 85 2.96 3.84 -23.56
C SER A 85 3.67 2.71 -22.80
N GLU A 86 4.89 2.36 -23.23
CA GLU A 86 5.69 1.32 -22.58
C GLU A 86 6.11 1.72 -21.16
N THR A 87 6.51 3.00 -20.97
CA THR A 87 6.81 3.54 -19.65
C THR A 87 5.57 3.52 -18.75
N ILE A 88 4.42 3.94 -19.27
CA ILE A 88 3.13 3.91 -18.55
C ILE A 88 2.82 2.47 -18.11
N PHE A 89 2.93 1.51 -19.03
CA PHE A 89 2.67 0.10 -18.73
C PHE A 89 3.59 -0.46 -17.64
N LEU A 90 4.89 -0.19 -17.69
CA LEU A 90 5.82 -0.65 -16.66
C LEU A 90 5.56 0.00 -15.30
N ARG A 91 5.18 1.27 -15.27
CA ARG A 91 4.77 1.96 -14.03
C ARG A 91 3.48 1.37 -13.45
N GLN A 92 2.54 0.99 -14.30
CA GLN A 92 1.34 0.26 -13.88
C GLN A 92 1.70 -1.10 -13.27
N LEU A 93 2.58 -1.88 -13.91
CA LEU A 93 3.06 -3.15 -13.35
C LEU A 93 3.76 -2.96 -12.01
N LEU A 94 4.60 -1.93 -11.88
CA LEU A 94 5.29 -1.61 -10.64
C LEU A 94 4.28 -1.27 -9.53
N MET A 95 3.26 -0.45 -9.83
CA MET A 95 2.18 -0.12 -8.93
C MET A 95 1.36 -1.35 -8.52
N LEU A 96 1.01 -2.21 -9.48
CA LEU A 96 0.28 -3.46 -9.20
C LEU A 96 1.07 -4.36 -8.26
N GLY A 97 2.40 -4.46 -8.42
CA GLY A 97 3.25 -5.22 -7.51
C GLY A 97 3.12 -4.75 -6.06
N GLN A 98 3.15 -3.43 -5.85
CA GLN A 98 2.96 -2.86 -4.52
C GLN A 98 1.54 -3.10 -3.99
N LEU A 99 0.50 -2.90 -4.81
CA LEU A 99 -0.89 -3.14 -4.39
C LEU A 99 -1.10 -4.60 -3.98
N ILE A 100 -0.61 -5.55 -4.77
CA ILE A 100 -0.70 -6.99 -4.47
C ILE A 100 -0.02 -7.30 -3.13
N ASN A 101 1.21 -6.83 -2.91
CA ASN A 101 1.92 -7.02 -1.65
C ASN A 101 1.19 -6.38 -0.47
N SER A 102 0.75 -5.13 -0.63
CA SER A 102 0.08 -4.35 0.42
C SER A 102 -1.28 -4.95 0.78
N HIS A 103 -2.09 -5.33 -0.20
CA HIS A 103 -3.39 -5.96 0.04
C HIS A 103 -3.23 -7.33 0.72
N ALA A 104 -2.28 -8.15 0.31
CA ALA A 104 -2.01 -9.43 0.96
C ALA A 104 -1.61 -9.23 2.43
N LEU A 105 -0.77 -8.22 2.71
CA LEU A 105 -0.38 -7.87 4.07
C LEU A 105 -1.57 -7.40 4.90
N HIS A 106 -2.32 -6.43 4.39
CA HIS A 106 -3.41 -5.80 5.14
C HIS A 106 -4.57 -6.76 5.35
N LEU A 107 -5.08 -7.36 4.29
CA LEU A 107 -6.27 -8.21 4.38
C LEU A 107 -6.01 -9.45 5.23
N PHE A 108 -4.91 -10.17 5.00
CA PHE A 108 -4.65 -11.40 5.72
C PHE A 108 -4.07 -11.15 7.12
N PHE A 109 -2.96 -10.41 7.21
CA PHE A 109 -2.22 -10.31 8.48
C PHE A 109 -2.77 -9.25 9.43
N PHE A 110 -3.41 -8.19 8.93
CA PHE A 110 -3.93 -7.14 9.80
C PHE A 110 -5.42 -7.29 10.09
N SER A 111 -6.23 -7.73 9.12
CA SER A 111 -7.68 -7.68 9.23
C SER A 111 -8.33 -9.03 9.52
N LEU A 112 -7.84 -10.13 8.92
CA LEU A 112 -8.56 -11.42 8.97
C LEU A 112 -8.69 -11.99 10.38
N ALA A 113 -7.70 -11.78 11.24
CA ALA A 113 -7.75 -12.23 12.63
C ALA A 113 -8.93 -11.60 13.39
N ASP A 114 -9.20 -10.32 13.15
CA ASP A 114 -10.29 -9.58 13.79
C ASP A 114 -11.65 -10.11 13.33
N PHE A 115 -11.83 -10.39 12.04
CA PHE A 115 -13.05 -11.03 11.51
C PHE A 115 -13.31 -12.41 12.09
N PHE A 116 -12.28 -13.14 12.48
CA PHE A 116 -12.38 -14.46 13.08
C PHE A 116 -12.39 -14.44 14.62
N GLY A 117 -12.38 -13.27 15.24
CA GLY A 117 -12.32 -13.09 16.69
C GLY A 117 -11.02 -13.64 17.31
N ILE A 118 -9.93 -13.66 16.56
CA ILE A 118 -8.62 -14.16 17.00
C ILE A 118 -7.80 -13.00 17.54
N LYS A 119 -7.55 -12.97 18.84
CA LYS A 119 -6.80 -11.89 19.51
C LYS A 119 -5.28 -11.89 19.21
N ASP A 120 -4.74 -13.03 18.83
CA ASP A 120 -3.31 -13.24 18.56
C ASP A 120 -3.12 -13.59 17.09
N ASP A 121 -2.60 -12.67 16.31
CA ASP A 121 -2.42 -12.82 14.87
C ASP A 121 -1.55 -14.04 14.51
N LEU A 122 -0.60 -14.45 15.38
CA LEU A 122 0.20 -15.65 15.17
C LEU A 122 -0.63 -16.94 15.27
N LYS A 123 -1.74 -16.92 16.00
CA LYS A 123 -2.69 -18.06 16.05
C LYS A 123 -3.45 -18.22 14.74
N LEU A 124 -3.64 -17.13 13.97
CA LEU A 124 -4.25 -17.20 12.64
C LEU A 124 -3.45 -18.12 11.72
N ILE A 125 -2.12 -17.95 11.71
CA ILE A 125 -1.19 -18.73 10.89
C ILE A 125 -1.34 -20.23 11.15
N LYS A 126 -1.40 -20.61 12.42
CA LYS A 126 -1.54 -22.02 12.83
C LYS A 126 -2.92 -22.59 12.54
N LYS A 127 -3.97 -21.79 12.72
CA LYS A 127 -5.36 -22.22 12.57
C LYS A 127 -5.79 -22.32 11.10
N TYR A 128 -5.23 -21.48 10.22
CA TYR A 128 -5.58 -21.41 8.80
C TYR A 128 -4.35 -21.50 7.88
N PRO A 129 -3.60 -22.63 7.91
CA PRO A 129 -2.33 -22.76 7.19
C PRO A 129 -2.47 -22.64 5.68
N ALA A 130 -3.60 -23.08 5.09
CA ALA A 130 -3.84 -22.96 3.66
C ALA A 130 -3.99 -21.51 3.21
N TYR A 131 -4.77 -20.71 3.94
CA TYR A 131 -4.90 -19.27 3.64
C TYR A 131 -3.60 -18.52 3.89
N THR A 132 -2.85 -18.91 4.93
CA THR A 132 -1.52 -18.36 5.20
C THR A 132 -0.57 -18.59 4.04
N LYS A 133 -0.54 -19.82 3.52
CA LYS A 133 0.30 -20.16 2.35
C LYS A 133 -0.07 -19.33 1.12
N ASP A 134 -1.36 -19.18 0.85
CA ASP A 134 -1.83 -18.35 -0.27
C ASP A 134 -1.44 -16.88 -0.07
N ALA A 135 -1.65 -16.31 1.12
CA ALA A 135 -1.31 -14.92 1.41
C ALA A 135 0.20 -14.64 1.29
N LEU A 136 1.02 -15.54 1.79
CA LEU A 136 2.48 -15.42 1.67
C LEU A 136 2.94 -15.50 0.21
N ALA A 137 2.39 -16.44 -0.58
CA ALA A 137 2.73 -16.59 -1.99
C ALA A 137 2.33 -15.35 -2.81
N ILE A 138 1.14 -14.78 -2.54
CA ILE A 138 0.67 -13.55 -3.19
C ILE A 138 1.56 -12.37 -2.83
N ARG A 139 1.93 -12.25 -1.55
CA ARG A 139 2.82 -11.19 -1.08
C ARG A 139 4.21 -11.30 -1.69
N GLU A 140 4.77 -12.51 -1.75
CA GLU A 140 6.06 -12.78 -2.39
C GLU A 140 6.04 -12.44 -3.88
N PHE A 141 4.97 -12.78 -4.58
CA PHE A 141 4.77 -12.38 -5.98
C PHE A 141 4.75 -10.87 -6.15
N GLY A 142 4.01 -10.13 -5.32
CA GLY A 142 3.99 -8.66 -5.35
C GLY A 142 5.38 -8.06 -5.14
N ASN A 143 6.12 -8.57 -4.16
CA ASN A 143 7.50 -8.16 -3.89
C ASN A 143 8.44 -8.45 -5.08
N MET A 144 8.34 -9.66 -5.65
CA MET A 144 9.11 -10.05 -6.82
C MET A 144 8.82 -9.15 -8.02
N LEU A 145 7.56 -8.78 -8.23
CA LEU A 145 7.17 -7.87 -9.31
C LEU A 145 7.80 -6.49 -9.12
N VAL A 146 7.73 -5.92 -7.90
CA VAL A 146 8.40 -4.64 -7.57
C VAL A 146 9.89 -4.75 -7.78
N GLU A 147 10.54 -5.82 -7.33
CA GLU A 147 11.98 -6.03 -7.50
C GLU A 147 12.39 -6.10 -8.97
N LYS A 148 11.68 -6.89 -9.78
CA LYS A 148 12.06 -7.13 -11.20
C LYS A 148 11.84 -5.90 -12.08
N ILE A 149 10.85 -5.06 -11.76
CA ILE A 149 10.56 -3.82 -12.51
C ILE A 149 11.30 -2.64 -11.88
N GLY A 150 11.30 -2.55 -10.56
CA GLY A 150 11.82 -1.39 -9.81
C GLY A 150 13.28 -1.50 -9.38
N GLY A 151 13.90 -2.68 -9.56
CA GLY A 151 15.30 -2.95 -9.18
C GLY A 151 15.52 -3.30 -7.71
N ARG A 152 14.56 -3.00 -6.84
CA ARG A 152 14.56 -3.36 -5.40
C ARG A 152 13.13 -3.55 -4.93
N THR A 153 12.94 -4.42 -3.96
CA THR A 153 11.62 -4.69 -3.35
C THR A 153 11.09 -3.49 -2.58
N ILE A 154 11.96 -2.79 -1.83
CA ILE A 154 11.60 -1.62 -1.02
C ILE A 154 12.38 -0.42 -1.52
N HIS A 155 11.71 0.72 -1.68
CA HIS A 155 12.26 1.95 -2.26
C HIS A 155 12.89 1.70 -3.65
N PRO A 156 12.07 1.40 -4.67
CA PRO A 156 12.56 1.09 -6.02
C PRO A 156 13.32 2.26 -6.64
N LEU A 157 14.37 1.97 -7.40
CA LEU A 157 15.29 2.96 -7.96
C LEU A 157 15.32 3.00 -9.49
N ALA A 158 14.60 2.07 -10.16
CA ALA A 158 14.67 1.97 -11.61
C ALA A 158 13.80 2.98 -12.36
N ALA A 159 12.67 3.41 -11.76
CA ALA A 159 11.82 4.45 -12.35
C ALA A 159 12.46 5.83 -12.18
N GLU A 160 12.45 6.63 -13.24
CA GLU A 160 12.97 8.00 -13.26
C GLU A 160 12.09 8.90 -14.15
N ILE A 161 12.38 10.21 -14.14
CA ILE A 161 11.72 11.17 -15.01
C ILE A 161 11.97 10.79 -16.48
N GLY A 162 10.91 10.71 -17.26
CA GLY A 162 10.96 10.31 -18.66
C GLY A 162 10.97 8.80 -18.91
N GLY A 163 11.13 7.95 -17.86
CA GLY A 163 11.16 6.50 -18.11
C GLY A 163 11.68 5.62 -16.98
N PHE A 164 12.62 4.79 -17.32
CA PHE A 164 13.30 3.82 -16.46
C PHE A 164 14.79 3.74 -16.79
N LYS A 165 15.65 3.70 -15.78
CA LYS A 165 17.11 3.50 -15.91
C LYS A 165 17.45 2.17 -16.56
N LYS A 166 16.63 1.15 -16.36
CA LYS A 166 16.81 -0.18 -16.91
C LYS A 166 15.45 -0.80 -17.22
N TRP A 167 15.33 -1.33 -18.42
CA TRP A 167 14.13 -2.01 -18.90
C TRP A 167 14.21 -3.52 -18.59
N PRO A 168 13.13 -4.14 -18.16
CA PRO A 168 13.08 -5.58 -17.95
C PRO A 168 13.19 -6.31 -19.31
N SER A 169 13.97 -7.38 -19.36
CA SER A 169 14.04 -8.21 -20.55
C SER A 169 12.73 -8.99 -20.77
N LYS A 170 12.50 -9.43 -22.02
CA LYS A 170 11.37 -10.30 -22.36
C LYS A 170 11.30 -11.55 -21.47
N GLN A 171 12.46 -12.12 -21.12
CA GLN A 171 12.54 -13.28 -20.22
C GLN A 171 12.03 -12.96 -18.81
N ILE A 172 12.33 -11.77 -18.29
CA ILE A 172 11.82 -11.31 -16.99
C ILE A 172 10.30 -11.16 -17.06
N LEU A 173 9.76 -10.55 -18.11
CA LEU A 173 8.30 -10.38 -18.28
C LEU A 173 7.57 -11.72 -18.40
N LEU A 174 8.15 -12.69 -19.14
CA LEU A 174 7.60 -14.05 -19.22
C LEU A 174 7.65 -14.79 -17.87
N LYS A 175 8.71 -14.59 -17.08
CA LYS A 175 8.79 -15.12 -15.72
C LYS A 175 7.70 -14.52 -14.83
N ILE A 176 7.50 -13.21 -14.86
CA ILE A 176 6.44 -12.51 -14.12
C ILE A 176 5.07 -13.10 -14.47
N LYS A 177 4.77 -13.26 -15.76
CA LYS A 177 3.51 -13.88 -16.23
C LYS A 177 3.32 -15.27 -15.63
N LYS A 178 4.33 -16.14 -15.72
CA LYS A 178 4.26 -17.52 -15.19
C LYS A 178 4.02 -17.55 -13.67
N GLU A 179 4.69 -16.67 -12.92
CA GLU A 179 4.48 -16.58 -11.47
C GLU A 179 3.09 -16.02 -11.10
N ALA A 180 2.57 -15.05 -11.90
CA ALA A 180 1.20 -14.56 -11.72
C ALA A 180 0.16 -15.68 -11.89
N GLU A 181 0.32 -16.52 -12.92
CA GLU A 181 -0.56 -17.66 -13.16
C GLU A 181 -0.56 -18.66 -11.98
N LYS A 182 0.58 -18.87 -11.33
CA LYS A 182 0.69 -19.76 -10.15
C LYS A 182 -0.03 -19.24 -8.92
N VAL A 183 0.01 -17.92 -8.66
CA VAL A 183 -0.59 -17.33 -7.45
C VAL A 183 -2.06 -16.98 -7.62
N LEU A 184 -2.54 -16.86 -8.86
CA LEU A 184 -3.91 -16.46 -9.17
C LEU A 184 -4.98 -17.34 -8.47
N PRO A 185 -4.89 -18.69 -8.44
CA PRO A 185 -5.88 -19.50 -7.73
C PRO A 185 -5.97 -19.18 -6.24
N GLY A 186 -4.83 -18.91 -5.58
CA GLY A 186 -4.78 -18.48 -4.17
C GLY A 186 -5.42 -17.12 -3.96
N ALA A 187 -5.15 -16.17 -4.84
CA ALA A 187 -5.76 -14.85 -4.82
C ALA A 187 -7.29 -14.91 -4.95
N ILE A 188 -7.79 -15.76 -5.86
CA ILE A 188 -9.23 -15.99 -6.04
C ILE A 188 -9.85 -16.61 -4.76
N ARG A 189 -9.17 -17.59 -4.13
CA ARG A 189 -9.68 -18.19 -2.86
C ARG A 189 -9.79 -17.15 -1.76
N LEU A 190 -8.75 -16.34 -1.56
CA LEU A 190 -8.77 -15.27 -0.54
C LEU A 190 -9.81 -14.19 -0.87
N GLY A 191 -9.91 -13.75 -2.13
CA GLY A 191 -10.94 -12.81 -2.55
C GLY A 191 -12.36 -13.32 -2.27
N LYS A 192 -12.64 -14.58 -2.57
CA LYS A 192 -13.94 -15.22 -2.24
C LYS A 192 -14.17 -15.34 -0.73
N LEU A 193 -13.12 -15.54 0.08
CA LEU A 193 -13.23 -15.53 1.53
C LEU A 193 -13.66 -14.14 2.01
N PHE A 194 -12.93 -13.09 1.62
CA PHE A 194 -13.24 -11.72 2.04
C PHE A 194 -14.62 -11.24 1.58
N ALA A 195 -15.05 -11.60 0.37
CA ALA A 195 -16.39 -11.27 -0.13
C ALA A 195 -17.54 -11.87 0.71
N LYS A 196 -17.27 -12.92 1.50
CA LYS A 196 -18.26 -13.57 2.36
C LYS A 196 -18.20 -13.10 3.82
N LEU A 197 -17.22 -12.29 4.20
CA LEU A 197 -17.12 -11.80 5.57
C LEU A 197 -18.22 -10.78 5.86
N LYS A 198 -18.68 -10.78 7.12
CA LYS A 198 -19.66 -9.82 7.59
C LYS A 198 -18.94 -8.54 8.02
N TYR A 199 -19.08 -7.49 7.23
CA TYR A 199 -18.52 -6.17 7.53
C TYR A 199 -19.44 -5.38 8.46
N PRO A 200 -18.87 -4.51 9.34
CA PRO A 200 -19.67 -3.56 10.11
C PRO A 200 -20.46 -2.62 9.20
N ASP A 201 -21.73 -2.44 9.47
CA ASP A 201 -22.55 -1.43 8.82
C ASP A 201 -22.38 -0.10 9.56
N LEU A 202 -21.42 0.70 9.12
CA LEU A 202 -21.12 2.02 9.67
C LEU A 202 -21.47 3.08 8.64
N GLN A 203 -22.50 3.86 8.91
CA GLN A 203 -22.87 5.00 8.08
C GLN A 203 -22.30 6.28 8.70
N THR A 204 -21.66 7.10 7.88
CA THR A 204 -21.10 8.38 8.27
C THR A 204 -21.51 9.45 7.28
N ASN A 205 -21.80 10.66 7.78
CA ASN A 205 -22.17 11.81 6.95
C ASN A 205 -20.91 12.54 6.46
N PHE A 206 -20.07 11.86 5.65
CA PHE A 206 -18.94 12.49 4.99
C PHE A 206 -19.21 12.70 3.50
N ASN A 207 -18.53 13.67 2.93
CA ASN A 207 -18.46 13.80 1.47
C ASN A 207 -17.54 12.71 0.93
N TRP A 208 -18.10 11.80 0.15
CA TRP A 208 -17.37 10.70 -0.47
C TRP A 208 -16.93 11.08 -1.87
N ALA A 209 -15.68 10.80 -2.20
CA ALA A 209 -15.17 10.82 -3.56
C ALA A 209 -14.57 9.46 -3.89
N SER A 210 -14.92 8.88 -5.03
CA SER A 210 -14.33 7.63 -5.53
C SER A 210 -13.96 7.78 -7.00
N VAL A 211 -12.89 7.09 -7.40
CA VAL A 211 -12.53 6.93 -8.80
C VAL A 211 -13.15 5.63 -9.28
N THR A 212 -14.04 5.72 -10.27
CA THR A 212 -14.54 4.55 -10.98
C THR A 212 -13.54 4.16 -12.06
N ALA A 213 -13.21 2.87 -12.15
CA ALA A 213 -12.47 2.36 -13.29
C ALA A 213 -13.33 2.54 -14.55
N LEU A 214 -12.75 3.19 -15.57
CA LEU A 214 -13.32 3.30 -16.91
C LEU A 214 -13.07 2.01 -17.66
#